data_ad2a192f29694c5b00bf3957384a7ef9
#
_entry.id   ad2a192f29694c5b00bf3957384a7ef9
#
_cell.length_a   1.000
_cell.length_b   1.000
_cell.length_c   1.000
_cell.angle_alpha   90.00
_cell.angle_beta   90.00
_cell.angle_gamma   90.00
#
_symmetry.space_group_name_H-M   'P 1'
#
loop_
_entity.id
_entity.type
_entity.pdbx_description
1 polymer ?
#
loop_
_entity_poly.entity_id
_entity_poly.type
_entity_poly.pdbx_seq_one_letter_code
_entity_poly.pdbx_strand_id
1 'polypeptide(L)'
;MVVPAQDLPARVRIHEVGARDGLQNEKTAVPTEVKAEFIRRLADAGLTTIEATSFVHPEWVPQLADAERLFPLVSGLDADLPVLVPNQRGLERALALGARRIAVFASATESFAKANLNRTVDESLAVFEPVVRQAKDAGAHVRGYVSMCFGDPWEGAVPLHQVARVCTALRDMGCDELSLGDTIGVATPGHVLELLSLLNEEGVPTNTIGVHFHDTYGQALANTYAALEHGVTTIDASAGGLGGCPYAKSATGNLATEDLVWMLHGLGIETGVDLGRLTATSVWMAEQLGRPSPSRTVRALSHKDQ
;
A
#
# COMPACT_ATOMS: atom_id res chain seq x y z
N MET A 1 1.34 -21.24 18.62
CA MET A 1 2.28 -22.29 18.16
C MET A 1 2.87 -21.83 16.84
N VAL A 2 4.18 -21.77 16.72
CA VAL A 2 4.88 -21.43 15.47
C VAL A 2 5.25 -22.73 14.77
N VAL A 3 4.90 -22.85 13.50
CA VAL A 3 5.29 -23.97 12.63
C VAL A 3 5.94 -23.35 11.40
N PRO A 4 7.28 -23.25 11.36
CA PRO A 4 7.99 -22.64 10.23
C PRO A 4 7.67 -23.36 8.93
N ALA A 5 7.30 -22.60 7.91
CA ALA A 5 7.19 -23.11 6.56
C ALA A 5 8.59 -23.14 5.92
N GLN A 6 8.91 -24.27 5.25
CA GLN A 6 10.15 -24.37 4.48
C GLN A 6 10.02 -23.54 3.19
N ASP A 7 11.14 -23.04 2.71
CA ASP A 7 11.26 -22.31 1.43
C ASP A 7 10.57 -20.93 1.36
N LEU A 8 10.08 -20.41 2.50
CA LEU A 8 9.58 -19.03 2.59
C LEU A 8 10.67 -18.06 3.08
N PRO A 9 10.56 -16.76 2.79
CA PRO A 9 11.48 -15.75 3.31
C PRO A 9 11.53 -15.75 4.84
N ALA A 10 12.72 -15.66 5.43
CA ALA A 10 12.87 -15.60 6.88
C ALA A 10 12.31 -14.29 7.49
N ARG A 11 12.28 -13.23 6.70
CA ARG A 11 11.79 -11.89 7.09
C ARG A 11 11.04 -11.24 5.94
N VAL A 12 10.02 -10.45 6.28
CA VAL A 12 9.31 -9.57 5.35
C VAL A 12 9.25 -8.14 5.90
N ARG A 13 9.15 -7.18 4.98
CA ARG A 13 8.84 -5.79 5.27
C ARG A 13 7.35 -5.56 5.03
N ILE A 14 6.67 -5.04 6.04
CA ILE A 14 5.30 -4.57 5.90
C ILE A 14 5.35 -3.09 5.53
N HIS A 15 4.75 -2.75 4.38
CA HIS A 15 4.52 -1.37 3.96
C HIS A 15 3.12 -0.98 4.41
N GLU A 16 3.04 -0.27 5.51
CA GLU A 16 1.78 0.12 6.15
C GLU A 16 1.14 1.30 5.40
N VAL A 17 -0.03 1.09 4.84
CA VAL A 17 -0.73 2.11 4.03
C VAL A 17 -1.95 2.71 4.73
N GLY A 18 -2.23 2.32 5.97
CA GLY A 18 -3.44 2.71 6.70
C GLY A 18 -3.61 4.21 6.85
N ALA A 19 -2.53 4.94 7.14
CA ALA A 19 -2.59 6.38 7.36
C ALA A 19 -2.83 7.18 6.06
N ARG A 20 -2.43 6.66 4.90
CA ARG A 20 -2.69 7.30 3.60
C ARG A 20 -3.87 6.64 2.89
N ASP A 21 -3.67 5.43 2.35
CA ASP A 21 -4.66 4.73 1.53
C ASP A 21 -5.88 4.32 2.37
N GLY A 22 -5.61 3.81 3.56
CA GLY A 22 -6.64 3.38 4.49
C GLY A 22 -7.61 4.49 4.88
N LEU A 23 -7.10 5.69 5.16
CA LEU A 23 -7.92 6.84 5.56
C LEU A 23 -8.49 7.62 4.37
N GLN A 24 -7.90 7.52 3.19
CA GLN A 24 -8.23 8.35 2.03
C GLN A 24 -9.72 8.43 1.72
N ASN A 25 -10.44 7.32 1.84
CA ASN A 25 -11.85 7.21 1.50
C ASN A 25 -12.78 7.21 2.73
N GLU A 26 -12.25 7.50 3.93
CA GLU A 26 -13.07 7.60 5.12
C GLU A 26 -14.01 8.82 5.04
N LYS A 27 -15.28 8.59 5.36
CA LYS A 27 -16.31 9.64 5.30
C LYS A 27 -16.17 10.65 6.44
N THR A 28 -15.71 10.17 7.60
CA THR A 28 -15.47 11.02 8.77
C THR A 28 -14.13 11.73 8.58
N ALA A 29 -14.14 13.05 8.62
CA ALA A 29 -12.91 13.84 8.58
C ALA A 29 -12.07 13.54 9.82
N VAL A 30 -10.84 13.03 9.60
CA VAL A 30 -9.91 12.70 10.68
C VAL A 30 -8.99 13.90 10.94
N PRO A 31 -8.96 14.45 12.17
CA PRO A 31 -8.07 15.56 12.50
C PRO A 31 -6.59 15.23 12.29
N THR A 32 -5.79 16.22 11.93
CA THR A 32 -4.34 16.05 11.70
C THR A 32 -3.62 15.44 12.90
N GLU A 33 -3.99 15.84 14.10
CA GLU A 33 -3.41 15.35 15.35
C GLU A 33 -3.71 13.86 15.57
N VAL A 34 -4.91 13.42 15.20
CA VAL A 34 -5.30 12.00 15.25
C VAL A 34 -4.52 11.19 14.23
N LYS A 35 -4.33 11.70 13.01
CA LYS A 35 -3.47 11.04 12.00
C LYS A 35 -2.02 10.94 12.46
N ALA A 36 -1.47 12.02 13.03
CA ALA A 36 -0.12 12.02 13.56
C ALA A 36 0.05 11.01 14.71
N GLU A 37 -0.93 10.94 15.61
CA GLU A 37 -0.93 9.95 16.68
C GLU A 37 -1.08 8.52 16.14
N PHE A 38 -1.89 8.31 15.12
CA PHE A 38 -2.01 7.01 14.45
C PHE A 38 -0.67 6.53 13.90
N ILE A 39 0.03 7.39 13.16
CA ILE A 39 1.37 7.08 12.61
C ILE A 39 2.38 6.79 13.73
N ARG A 40 2.39 7.54 14.84
CA ARG A 40 3.26 7.27 15.99
C ARG A 40 2.98 5.89 16.59
N ARG A 41 1.72 5.56 16.83
CA ARG A 41 1.32 4.26 17.38
C ARG A 41 1.71 3.10 16.47
N LEU A 42 1.61 3.28 15.15
CA LEU A 42 2.05 2.29 14.18
C LEU A 42 3.58 2.09 14.24
N ALA A 43 4.36 3.17 14.33
CA ALA A 43 5.80 3.10 14.52
C ALA A 43 6.18 2.45 15.86
N ASP A 44 5.49 2.81 16.96
CA ASP A 44 5.68 2.20 18.28
C ASP A 44 5.31 0.72 18.32
N ALA A 45 4.45 0.27 17.41
CA ALA A 45 4.13 -1.15 17.22
C ALA A 45 5.20 -1.90 16.41
N GLY A 46 6.26 -1.22 15.93
CA GLY A 46 7.37 -1.83 15.22
C GLY A 46 7.27 -1.77 13.69
N LEU A 47 6.30 -1.04 13.14
CA LEU A 47 6.22 -0.80 11.70
C LEU A 47 7.28 0.22 11.28
N THR A 48 8.18 -0.20 10.39
CA THR A 48 9.34 0.60 9.96
C THR A 48 9.12 1.35 8.65
N THR A 49 8.02 1.08 7.96
CA THR A 49 7.65 1.77 6.70
C THR A 49 6.16 2.08 6.76
N ILE A 50 5.81 3.37 6.85
CA ILE A 50 4.42 3.83 7.04
C ILE A 50 4.15 4.94 6.02
N GLU A 51 3.27 4.70 5.07
CA GLU A 51 2.87 5.72 4.09
C GLU A 51 2.06 6.82 4.78
N ALA A 52 2.70 7.97 4.99
CA ALA A 52 2.21 8.98 5.92
C ALA A 52 1.04 9.81 5.36
N THR A 53 1.10 10.19 4.09
CA THR A 53 0.12 11.10 3.48
C THR A 53 0.29 11.16 1.96
N SER A 54 -0.49 12.05 1.31
CA SER A 54 -0.39 12.35 -0.11
C SER A 54 -0.39 13.86 -0.37
N PHE A 55 0.47 14.29 -1.31
CA PHE A 55 0.54 15.67 -1.79
C PHE A 55 -0.35 15.92 -3.02
N VAL A 56 -1.49 15.24 -3.10
CA VAL A 56 -2.53 15.51 -4.11
C VAL A 56 -3.17 16.87 -3.88
N HIS A 57 -3.93 17.33 -4.88
CA HIS A 57 -4.66 18.60 -4.73
C HIS A 57 -5.73 18.45 -3.62
N PRO A 58 -5.81 19.40 -2.66
CA PRO A 58 -6.72 19.30 -1.51
C PRO A 58 -8.20 19.10 -1.86
N GLU A 59 -8.65 19.66 -2.97
CA GLU A 59 -10.04 19.52 -3.42
C GLU A 59 -10.37 18.13 -3.96
N TRP A 60 -9.36 17.37 -4.41
CA TRP A 60 -9.56 16.01 -4.96
C TRP A 60 -9.65 14.98 -3.85
N VAL A 61 -8.84 15.14 -2.80
CA VAL A 61 -8.83 14.25 -1.64
C VAL A 61 -8.81 15.10 -0.37
N PRO A 62 -9.98 15.65 0.07
CA PRO A 62 -10.06 16.51 1.24
C PRO A 62 -9.51 15.88 2.52
N GLN A 63 -9.63 14.53 2.65
CA GLN A 63 -9.12 13.78 3.79
C GLN A 63 -7.59 13.90 3.95
N LEU A 64 -6.84 14.12 2.86
CA LEU A 64 -5.38 14.25 2.85
C LEU A 64 -4.91 15.70 2.59
N ALA A 65 -5.82 16.68 2.66
CA ALA A 65 -5.52 18.08 2.39
C ALA A 65 -4.51 18.70 3.38
N ASP A 66 -4.31 18.07 4.51
CA ASP A 66 -3.45 18.50 5.60
C ASP A 66 -2.00 17.97 5.53
N ALA A 67 -1.56 17.44 4.40
CA ALA A 67 -0.25 16.82 4.23
C ALA A 67 0.91 17.71 4.72
N GLU A 68 0.90 19.01 4.40
CA GLU A 68 1.94 19.96 4.81
C GLU A 68 1.97 20.22 6.31
N ARG A 69 0.84 20.03 6.99
CA ARG A 69 0.73 20.15 8.45
C ARG A 69 1.08 18.82 9.13
N LEU A 70 0.64 17.70 8.55
CA LEU A 70 0.84 16.36 9.12
C LEU A 70 2.30 15.90 9.05
N PHE A 71 2.94 16.03 7.87
CA PHE A 71 4.26 15.45 7.65
C PHE A 71 5.32 15.96 8.66
N PRO A 72 5.43 17.26 8.97
CA PRO A 72 6.38 17.74 9.98
C PRO A 72 6.15 17.18 11.39
N LEU A 73 4.90 16.83 11.75
CA LEU A 73 4.57 16.26 13.06
C LEU A 73 5.09 14.83 13.26
N VAL A 74 5.43 14.13 12.16
CA VAL A 74 5.85 12.74 12.18
C VAL A 74 7.23 12.49 11.56
N SER A 75 7.81 13.47 10.86
CA SER A 75 9.07 13.33 10.13
C SER A 75 10.29 13.00 11.00
N GLY A 76 10.20 13.14 12.34
CA GLY A 76 11.24 12.78 13.29
C GLY A 76 11.14 11.35 13.85
N LEU A 77 10.19 10.55 13.41
CA LEU A 77 10.06 9.15 13.83
C LEU A 77 11.16 8.28 13.21
N ASP A 78 11.54 7.24 13.94
CA ASP A 78 12.48 6.21 13.46
C ASP A 78 11.73 5.21 12.54
N ALA A 79 11.22 5.73 11.44
CA ALA A 79 10.54 4.97 10.41
C ALA A 79 10.69 5.66 9.05
N ASP A 80 10.69 4.88 7.98
CA ASP A 80 10.53 5.38 6.62
C ASP A 80 9.09 5.89 6.45
N LEU A 81 8.95 7.12 5.98
CA LEU A 81 7.65 7.78 5.79
C LEU A 81 7.42 8.11 4.30
N PRO A 82 7.04 7.13 3.46
CA PRO A 82 6.66 7.39 2.09
C PRO A 82 5.50 8.38 2.00
N VAL A 83 5.51 9.18 0.93
CA VAL A 83 4.41 10.08 0.60
C VAL A 83 4.03 9.95 -0.88
N LEU A 84 2.74 9.95 -1.17
CA LEU A 84 2.24 9.86 -2.53
C LEU A 84 2.29 11.24 -3.20
N VAL A 85 2.79 11.31 -4.44
CA VAL A 85 2.84 12.54 -5.23
C VAL A 85 2.21 12.34 -6.62
N PRO A 86 1.28 13.21 -7.04
CA PRO A 86 0.57 13.06 -8.31
C PRO A 86 1.30 13.73 -9.49
N ASN A 87 2.24 14.63 -9.24
CA ASN A 87 2.91 15.45 -10.24
C ASN A 87 4.11 16.21 -9.64
N GLN A 88 4.81 16.98 -10.47
CA GLN A 88 5.97 17.78 -10.04
C GLN A 88 5.66 18.75 -8.91
N ARG A 89 4.50 19.45 -8.94
CA ARG A 89 4.11 20.36 -7.85
C ARG A 89 3.94 19.63 -6.51
N GLY A 90 3.35 18.43 -6.54
CA GLY A 90 3.25 17.58 -5.34
C GLY A 90 4.63 17.15 -4.85
N LEU A 91 5.53 16.79 -5.76
CA LEU A 91 6.90 16.43 -5.42
C LEU A 91 7.67 17.61 -4.79
N GLU A 92 7.60 18.80 -5.38
CA GLU A 92 8.26 19.99 -4.84
C GLU A 92 7.81 20.30 -3.42
N ARG A 93 6.51 20.22 -3.14
CA ARG A 93 5.94 20.40 -1.80
C ARG A 93 6.46 19.34 -0.81
N ALA A 94 6.53 18.08 -1.23
CA ALA A 94 7.03 16.98 -0.41
C ALA A 94 8.53 17.14 -0.10
N LEU A 95 9.36 17.43 -1.13
CA LEU A 95 10.80 17.62 -0.97
C LEU A 95 11.13 18.84 -0.10
N ALA A 96 10.36 19.93 -0.20
CA ALA A 96 10.52 21.11 0.63
C ALA A 96 10.32 20.82 2.13
N LEU A 97 9.54 19.80 2.47
CA LEU A 97 9.35 19.32 3.85
C LEU A 97 10.34 18.23 4.26
N GLY A 98 11.28 17.88 3.39
CA GLY A 98 12.31 16.88 3.68
C GLY A 98 11.91 15.44 3.39
N ALA A 99 10.80 15.18 2.69
CA ALA A 99 10.45 13.82 2.28
C ALA A 99 11.56 13.20 1.41
N ARG A 100 11.90 11.94 1.67
CA ARG A 100 12.95 11.18 0.97
C ARG A 100 12.45 9.86 0.42
N ARG A 101 11.19 9.53 0.66
CA ARG A 101 10.50 8.35 0.14
C ARG A 101 9.27 8.82 -0.60
N ILE A 102 9.28 8.65 -1.92
CA ILE A 102 8.25 9.19 -2.81
C ILE A 102 7.52 8.01 -3.46
N ALA A 103 6.21 8.10 -3.57
CA ALA A 103 5.42 7.16 -4.35
C ALA A 103 4.70 7.86 -5.50
N VAL A 104 4.75 7.25 -6.67
CA VAL A 104 3.93 7.57 -7.84
C VAL A 104 2.96 6.43 -8.12
N PHE A 105 1.90 6.64 -8.91
CA PHE A 105 0.85 5.65 -9.10
C PHE A 105 0.32 5.64 -10.53
N ALA A 106 0.52 4.53 -11.21
CA ALA A 106 0.02 4.26 -12.54
C ALA A 106 -1.12 3.23 -12.50
N SER A 107 -1.76 3.00 -13.62
CA SER A 107 -2.75 1.95 -13.80
C SER A 107 -2.34 1.02 -14.91
N ALA A 108 -2.69 -0.25 -14.80
CA ALA A 108 -2.58 -1.21 -15.88
C ALA A 108 -3.69 -1.04 -16.93
N THR A 109 -4.79 -0.31 -16.62
CA THR A 109 -5.99 -0.19 -17.47
C THR A 109 -6.28 1.26 -17.85
N GLU A 110 -6.80 1.47 -19.06
CA GLU A 110 -7.16 2.79 -19.56
C GLU A 110 -8.36 3.37 -18.83
N SER A 111 -9.38 2.54 -18.54
CA SER A 111 -10.58 2.98 -17.87
C SER A 111 -10.31 3.51 -16.46
N PHE A 112 -9.47 2.82 -15.70
CA PHE A 112 -9.08 3.30 -14.37
C PHE A 112 -8.16 4.51 -14.42
N ALA A 113 -7.19 4.55 -15.34
CA ALA A 113 -6.34 5.72 -15.56
C ALA A 113 -7.19 6.95 -15.88
N LYS A 114 -8.19 6.79 -16.73
CA LYS A 114 -9.13 7.87 -17.07
C LYS A 114 -9.98 8.31 -15.89
N ALA A 115 -10.52 7.37 -15.12
CA ALA A 115 -11.36 7.65 -13.96
C ALA A 115 -10.58 8.32 -12.82
N ASN A 116 -9.34 7.85 -12.56
CA ASN A 116 -8.53 8.27 -11.42
C ASN A 116 -7.66 9.52 -11.69
N LEU A 117 -7.10 9.63 -12.91
CA LEU A 117 -6.17 10.70 -13.29
C LEU A 117 -6.68 11.60 -14.42
N ASN A 118 -7.83 11.28 -15.01
CA ASN A 118 -8.36 11.91 -16.22
C ASN A 118 -7.35 11.90 -17.40
N ARG A 119 -6.59 10.81 -17.54
CA ARG A 119 -5.53 10.61 -18.53
C ARG A 119 -5.57 9.19 -19.07
N THR A 120 -4.93 8.96 -20.21
CA THR A 120 -4.58 7.62 -20.66
C THR A 120 -3.44 7.06 -19.80
N VAL A 121 -3.17 5.76 -19.92
CA VAL A 121 -2.03 5.11 -19.26
C VAL A 121 -0.73 5.79 -19.70
N ASP A 122 -0.53 5.97 -21.00
CA ASP A 122 0.70 6.58 -21.54
C ASP A 122 0.86 8.06 -21.14
N GLU A 123 -0.21 8.84 -21.14
CA GLU A 123 -0.18 10.23 -20.62
C GLU A 123 0.16 10.26 -19.13
N SER A 124 -0.30 9.29 -18.34
CA SER A 124 0.01 9.18 -16.93
C SER A 124 1.49 8.87 -16.71
N LEU A 125 2.04 7.91 -17.45
CA LEU A 125 3.46 7.58 -17.43
C LEU A 125 4.33 8.78 -17.83
N ALA A 126 3.96 9.52 -18.88
CA ALA A 126 4.66 10.72 -19.29
C ALA A 126 4.66 11.84 -18.22
N VAL A 127 3.61 11.93 -17.40
CA VAL A 127 3.59 12.87 -16.26
C VAL A 127 4.53 12.41 -15.14
N PHE A 128 4.65 11.10 -14.90
CA PHE A 128 5.49 10.58 -13.82
C PHE A 128 6.99 10.55 -14.17
N GLU A 129 7.37 10.45 -15.42
CA GLU A 129 8.78 10.41 -15.84
C GLU A 129 9.61 11.60 -15.27
N PRO A 130 9.23 12.88 -15.45
CA PRO A 130 9.96 13.99 -14.85
C PRO A 130 9.89 14.02 -13.32
N VAL A 131 8.81 13.52 -12.72
CA VAL A 131 8.65 13.41 -11.26
C VAL A 131 9.65 12.42 -10.68
N VAL A 132 9.74 11.23 -11.27
CA VAL A 132 10.68 10.17 -10.82
C VAL A 132 12.11 10.67 -10.98
N ARG A 133 12.47 11.23 -12.14
CA ARG A 133 13.82 11.78 -12.40
C ARG A 133 14.20 12.85 -11.37
N GLN A 134 13.33 13.84 -11.14
CA GLN A 134 13.59 14.90 -10.16
C GLN A 134 13.69 14.36 -8.73
N ALA A 135 12.89 13.38 -8.36
CA ALA A 135 12.97 12.72 -7.05
C ALA A 135 14.32 11.98 -6.90
N LYS A 136 14.75 11.25 -7.93
CA LYS A 136 16.06 10.56 -7.95
C LYS A 136 17.21 11.54 -7.87
N ASP A 137 17.18 12.65 -8.61
CA ASP A 137 18.19 13.73 -8.55
C ASP A 137 18.29 14.35 -7.15
N ALA A 138 17.16 14.39 -6.41
CA ALA A 138 17.11 14.81 -5.00
C ALA A 138 17.56 13.72 -4.01
N GLY A 139 17.99 12.55 -4.48
CA GLY A 139 18.41 11.41 -3.66
C GLY A 139 17.25 10.67 -2.97
N ALA A 140 16.02 10.83 -3.45
CA ALA A 140 14.87 10.13 -2.89
C ALA A 140 14.78 8.68 -3.42
N HIS A 141 14.24 7.79 -2.60
CA HIS A 141 13.77 6.48 -3.02
C HIS A 141 12.38 6.61 -3.64
N VAL A 142 12.15 6.00 -4.78
CA VAL A 142 10.89 6.12 -5.52
C VAL A 142 10.21 4.75 -5.65
N ARG A 143 8.95 4.70 -5.23
CA ARG A 143 8.05 3.55 -5.39
C ARG A 143 7.01 3.85 -6.48
N GLY A 144 6.79 2.90 -7.40
CA GLY A 144 5.74 2.93 -8.40
C GLY A 144 4.60 1.99 -8.04
N TYR A 145 3.40 2.51 -7.75
CA TYR A 145 2.20 1.69 -7.66
C TYR A 145 1.65 1.39 -9.04
N VAL A 146 1.21 0.16 -9.27
CA VAL A 146 0.46 -0.25 -10.45
C VAL A 146 -0.91 -0.77 -10.02
N SER A 147 -1.95 0.00 -10.25
CA SER A 147 -3.33 -0.39 -9.94
C SER A 147 -3.91 -1.30 -11.02
N MET A 148 -4.96 -2.06 -10.67
CA MET A 148 -5.71 -2.94 -11.59
C MET A 148 -4.86 -4.03 -12.26
N CYS A 149 -3.93 -4.64 -11.50
CA CYS A 149 -3.06 -5.67 -12.07
C CYS A 149 -3.80 -6.97 -12.44
N PHE A 150 -4.96 -7.25 -11.87
CA PHE A 150 -5.62 -8.56 -12.00
C PHE A 150 -7.04 -8.45 -12.56
N GLY A 151 -7.67 -7.32 -12.39
CA GLY A 151 -9.02 -7.07 -12.87
C GLY A 151 -9.40 -5.61 -12.73
N ASP A 152 -10.35 -5.19 -13.58
CA ASP A 152 -10.87 -3.83 -13.66
C ASP A 152 -12.40 -3.87 -13.70
N PRO A 153 -13.10 -2.98 -12.98
CA PRO A 153 -14.56 -3.02 -12.90
C PRO A 153 -15.25 -2.69 -14.23
N TRP A 154 -14.55 -2.07 -15.18
CA TRP A 154 -15.09 -1.69 -16.49
C TRP A 154 -14.55 -2.54 -17.64
N GLU A 155 -13.25 -2.95 -17.56
CA GLU A 155 -12.59 -3.74 -18.63
C GLU A 155 -12.61 -5.25 -18.35
N GLY A 156 -12.91 -5.66 -17.11
CA GLY A 156 -12.91 -7.07 -16.71
C GLY A 156 -11.51 -7.62 -16.46
N ALA A 157 -11.18 -8.78 -17.02
CA ALA A 157 -9.87 -9.41 -16.86
C ALA A 157 -8.77 -8.58 -17.54
N VAL A 158 -7.67 -8.34 -16.83
CA VAL A 158 -6.55 -7.52 -17.33
C VAL A 158 -5.46 -8.43 -17.91
N PRO A 159 -5.06 -8.23 -19.18
CA PRO A 159 -3.99 -9.02 -19.78
C PRO A 159 -2.66 -8.78 -19.07
N LEU A 160 -1.95 -9.83 -18.65
CA LEU A 160 -0.71 -9.74 -17.87
C LEU A 160 0.40 -8.95 -18.59
N HIS A 161 0.51 -9.06 -19.91
CA HIS A 161 1.49 -8.29 -20.69
C HIS A 161 1.26 -6.77 -20.63
N GLN A 162 0.01 -6.33 -20.41
CA GLN A 162 -0.32 -4.92 -20.20
C GLN A 162 0.19 -4.43 -18.84
N VAL A 163 0.06 -5.26 -17.80
CA VAL A 163 0.65 -5.00 -16.48
C VAL A 163 2.18 -4.94 -16.57
N ALA A 164 2.77 -5.93 -17.24
CA ALA A 164 4.23 -6.01 -17.42
C ALA A 164 4.78 -4.77 -18.15
N ARG A 165 4.08 -4.27 -19.19
CA ARG A 165 4.44 -3.01 -19.88
C ARG A 165 4.52 -1.82 -18.93
N VAL A 166 3.53 -1.64 -18.05
CA VAL A 166 3.51 -0.53 -17.10
C VAL A 166 4.59 -0.69 -16.04
N CYS A 167 4.80 -1.90 -15.52
CA CYS A 167 5.86 -2.22 -14.57
C CYS A 167 7.25 -1.91 -15.15
N THR A 168 7.51 -2.36 -16.39
CA THR A 168 8.76 -2.10 -17.11
C THR A 168 8.97 -0.60 -17.31
N ALA A 169 7.94 0.13 -17.73
CA ALA A 169 8.04 1.59 -17.91
C ALA A 169 8.41 2.31 -16.61
N LEU A 170 7.78 1.97 -15.49
CA LEU A 170 8.10 2.56 -14.18
C LEU A 170 9.52 2.20 -13.71
N ARG A 171 9.96 0.95 -13.89
CA ARG A 171 11.33 0.53 -13.63
C ARG A 171 12.33 1.34 -14.46
N ASP A 172 12.09 1.46 -15.76
CA ASP A 172 12.98 2.16 -16.70
C ASP A 172 13.03 3.67 -16.45
N MET A 173 11.98 4.27 -15.86
CA MET A 173 11.99 5.63 -15.32
C MET A 173 12.89 5.79 -14.11
N GLY A 174 13.25 4.71 -13.42
CA GLY A 174 14.10 4.72 -12.22
C GLY A 174 13.37 4.51 -10.90
N CYS A 175 12.15 3.95 -10.90
CA CYS A 175 11.52 3.50 -9.66
C CYS A 175 12.35 2.37 -9.04
N ASP A 176 12.64 2.51 -7.75
CA ASP A 176 13.43 1.53 -6.97
C ASP A 176 12.61 0.31 -6.57
N GLU A 177 11.30 0.48 -6.48
CA GLU A 177 10.35 -0.55 -6.05
C GLU A 177 9.03 -0.39 -6.80
N LEU A 178 8.38 -1.50 -7.11
CA LEU A 178 7.04 -1.54 -7.71
C LEU A 178 6.06 -2.20 -6.75
N SER A 179 4.81 -1.73 -6.70
CA SER A 179 3.74 -2.37 -5.92
C SER A 179 2.61 -2.79 -6.85
N LEU A 180 2.32 -4.09 -6.86
CA LEU A 180 1.29 -4.70 -7.71
C LEU A 180 -0.06 -4.68 -6.99
N GLY A 181 -1.00 -3.88 -7.47
CA GLY A 181 -2.28 -3.65 -6.84
C GLY A 181 -3.41 -4.54 -7.37
N ASP A 182 -3.97 -5.37 -6.50
CA ASP A 182 -5.27 -6.00 -6.67
C ASP A 182 -6.37 -5.06 -6.15
N THR A 183 -6.58 -3.97 -6.87
CA THR A 183 -7.34 -2.80 -6.44
C THR A 183 -8.81 -3.10 -6.11
N ILE A 184 -9.38 -4.13 -6.71
CA ILE A 184 -10.77 -4.57 -6.46
C ILE A 184 -10.85 -5.94 -5.77
N GLY A 185 -9.71 -6.56 -5.46
CA GLY A 185 -9.61 -7.79 -4.69
C GLY A 185 -10.06 -9.05 -5.41
N VAL A 186 -9.86 -9.14 -6.74
CA VAL A 186 -10.32 -10.27 -7.58
C VAL A 186 -9.23 -11.29 -7.89
N ALA A 187 -7.99 -11.02 -7.50
CA ALA A 187 -6.89 -11.94 -7.73
C ALA A 187 -7.07 -13.25 -6.97
N THR A 188 -6.51 -14.29 -7.52
CA THR A 188 -6.31 -15.60 -6.87
C THR A 188 -4.83 -15.95 -6.88
N PRO A 189 -4.36 -16.91 -6.04
CA PRO A 189 -2.96 -17.31 -6.01
C PRO A 189 -2.36 -17.64 -7.38
N GLY A 190 -3.13 -18.30 -8.26
CA GLY A 190 -2.68 -18.62 -9.62
C GLY A 190 -2.38 -17.38 -10.46
N HIS A 191 -3.25 -16.35 -10.39
CA HIS A 191 -3.02 -15.07 -11.08
C HIS A 191 -1.75 -14.38 -10.57
N VAL A 192 -1.50 -14.42 -9.25
CA VAL A 192 -0.31 -13.82 -8.64
C VAL A 192 0.97 -14.49 -9.14
N LEU A 193 1.01 -15.82 -9.12
CA LEU A 193 2.16 -16.59 -9.58
C LEU A 193 2.46 -16.37 -11.07
N GLU A 194 1.40 -16.33 -11.90
CA GLU A 194 1.54 -16.11 -13.33
C GLU A 194 2.11 -14.70 -13.64
N LEU A 195 1.59 -13.66 -12.97
CA LEU A 195 2.09 -12.30 -13.14
C LEU A 195 3.55 -12.17 -12.66
N LEU A 196 3.89 -12.70 -11.49
CA LEU A 196 5.25 -12.63 -10.96
C LEU A 196 6.26 -13.38 -11.85
N SER A 197 5.86 -14.53 -12.40
CA SER A 197 6.68 -15.28 -13.35
C SER A 197 6.94 -14.47 -14.63
N LEU A 198 5.90 -13.87 -15.21
CA LEU A 198 6.03 -12.99 -16.38
C LEU A 198 6.94 -11.79 -16.12
N LEU A 199 6.78 -11.11 -14.96
CA LEU A 199 7.61 -9.96 -14.60
C LEU A 199 9.08 -10.36 -14.45
N ASN A 200 9.37 -11.54 -13.91
CA ASN A 200 10.73 -12.05 -13.82
C ASN A 200 11.32 -12.34 -15.21
N GLU A 201 10.53 -12.89 -16.13
CA GLU A 201 10.93 -13.10 -17.54
C GLU A 201 11.22 -11.78 -18.26
N GLU A 202 10.45 -10.72 -17.96
CA GLU A 202 10.63 -9.35 -18.47
C GLU A 202 11.76 -8.57 -17.76
N GLY A 203 12.51 -9.24 -16.86
CA GLY A 203 13.66 -8.68 -16.18
C GLY A 203 13.32 -7.69 -15.06
N VAL A 204 12.12 -7.76 -14.48
CA VAL A 204 11.77 -7.04 -13.24
C VAL A 204 12.15 -7.91 -12.05
N PRO A 205 13.17 -7.53 -11.26
CA PRO A 205 13.67 -8.40 -10.18
C PRO A 205 12.63 -8.56 -9.06
N THR A 206 12.37 -9.77 -8.62
CA THR A 206 11.38 -10.09 -7.57
C THR A 206 11.63 -9.29 -6.28
N ASN A 207 12.88 -9.05 -5.91
CA ASN A 207 13.25 -8.28 -4.72
C ASN A 207 12.93 -6.77 -4.81
N THR A 208 12.53 -6.29 -5.98
CA THR A 208 12.03 -4.91 -6.18
C THR A 208 10.50 -4.85 -6.24
N ILE A 209 9.83 -5.99 -6.09
CA ILE A 209 8.38 -6.09 -6.15
C ILE A 209 7.79 -6.12 -4.74
N GLY A 210 6.80 -5.29 -4.50
CA GLY A 210 5.84 -5.40 -3.41
C GLY A 210 4.47 -5.79 -3.95
N VAL A 211 3.62 -6.31 -3.08
CA VAL A 211 2.24 -6.67 -3.42
C VAL A 211 1.23 -5.93 -2.53
N HIS A 212 0.13 -5.50 -3.13
CA HIS A 212 -0.93 -4.74 -2.49
C HIS A 212 -2.27 -5.41 -2.81
N PHE A 213 -2.79 -6.17 -1.85
CA PHE A 213 -4.01 -6.94 -2.03
C PHE A 213 -5.18 -6.37 -1.24
N HIS A 214 -6.35 -6.30 -1.89
CA HIS A 214 -7.63 -6.09 -1.24
C HIS A 214 -8.27 -7.43 -0.87
N ASP A 215 -8.98 -7.48 0.27
CA ASP A 215 -9.59 -8.71 0.81
C ASP A 215 -11.08 -8.83 0.46
N THR A 216 -11.50 -8.25 -0.66
CA THR A 216 -12.90 -8.20 -1.11
C THR A 216 -13.56 -9.58 -1.14
N TYR A 217 -12.85 -10.57 -1.64
CA TYR A 217 -13.32 -11.96 -1.72
C TYR A 217 -12.59 -12.88 -0.74
N GLY A 218 -11.91 -12.33 0.27
CA GLY A 218 -11.20 -13.12 1.28
C GLY A 218 -9.95 -13.82 0.77
N GLN A 219 -9.35 -13.35 -0.33
CA GLN A 219 -8.20 -13.99 -0.97
C GLN A 219 -6.86 -13.34 -0.65
N ALA A 220 -6.85 -12.19 0.03
CA ALA A 220 -5.62 -11.41 0.21
C ALA A 220 -4.51 -12.18 0.92
N LEU A 221 -4.80 -12.96 1.97
CA LEU A 221 -3.82 -13.81 2.66
C LEU A 221 -3.32 -14.96 1.78
N ALA A 222 -4.20 -15.59 1.00
CA ALA A 222 -3.82 -16.66 0.09
C ALA A 222 -2.92 -16.13 -1.05
N ASN A 223 -3.24 -14.96 -1.60
CA ASN A 223 -2.44 -14.26 -2.59
C ASN A 223 -1.07 -13.85 -2.03
N THR A 224 -1.05 -13.36 -0.78
CA THR A 224 0.20 -13.04 -0.07
C THR A 224 1.07 -14.28 0.10
N TYR A 225 0.48 -15.40 0.51
CA TYR A 225 1.23 -16.66 0.66
C TYR A 225 1.86 -17.10 -0.67
N ALA A 226 1.12 -17.04 -1.78
CA ALA A 226 1.65 -17.33 -3.11
C ALA A 226 2.79 -16.37 -3.52
N ALA A 227 2.67 -15.08 -3.20
CA ALA A 227 3.73 -14.12 -3.45
C ALA A 227 5.00 -14.41 -2.62
N LEU A 228 4.85 -14.84 -1.36
CA LEU A 228 5.97 -15.29 -0.52
C LEU A 228 6.67 -16.52 -1.09
N GLU A 229 5.94 -17.51 -1.61
CA GLU A 229 6.51 -18.68 -2.28
C GLU A 229 7.32 -18.29 -3.53
N HIS A 230 6.96 -17.20 -4.20
CA HIS A 230 7.72 -16.65 -5.34
C HIS A 230 8.89 -15.75 -4.91
N GLY A 231 9.10 -15.55 -3.60
CA GLY A 231 10.21 -14.78 -3.05
C GLY A 231 9.95 -13.28 -2.85
N VAL A 232 8.71 -12.82 -2.97
CA VAL A 232 8.35 -11.43 -2.63
C VAL A 232 8.48 -11.24 -1.12
N THR A 233 9.09 -10.12 -0.71
CA THR A 233 9.35 -9.81 0.71
C THR A 233 8.77 -8.48 1.16
N THR A 234 8.11 -7.74 0.30
CA THR A 234 7.42 -6.48 0.64
C THR A 234 5.92 -6.66 0.45
N ILE A 235 5.16 -6.47 1.54
CA ILE A 235 3.71 -6.66 1.54
C ILE A 235 3.05 -5.38 2.04
N ASP A 236 2.17 -4.81 1.23
CA ASP A 236 1.33 -3.69 1.65
C ASP A 236 0.17 -4.21 2.48
N ALA A 237 -0.09 -3.54 3.59
CA ALA A 237 -1.23 -3.84 4.45
C ALA A 237 -1.69 -2.58 5.17
N SER A 238 -2.90 -2.59 5.69
CA SER A 238 -3.51 -1.46 6.37
C SER A 238 -3.97 -1.87 7.76
N ALA A 239 -3.50 -1.19 8.79
CA ALA A 239 -3.90 -1.42 10.17
C ALA A 239 -5.43 -1.39 10.31
N GLY A 240 -5.97 -2.43 10.95
CA GLY A 240 -7.41 -2.62 11.08
C GLY A 240 -8.14 -2.97 9.79
N GLY A 241 -7.45 -3.13 8.65
CA GLY A 241 -8.07 -3.31 7.34
C GLY A 241 -8.76 -2.05 6.83
N LEU A 242 -8.24 -0.87 7.19
CA LEU A 242 -8.76 0.42 6.72
C LEU A 242 -8.62 0.55 5.20
N GLY A 243 -9.57 1.24 4.61
CA GLY A 243 -9.62 1.51 3.17
C GLY A 243 -10.76 0.80 2.46
N GLY A 244 -10.87 1.06 1.19
CA GLY A 244 -11.88 0.51 0.29
C GLY A 244 -11.67 1.07 -1.11
N CYS A 245 -12.27 0.44 -2.11
CA CYS A 245 -12.23 0.96 -3.46
C CYS A 245 -13.47 1.80 -3.74
N PRO A 246 -13.35 3.10 -4.06
CA PRO A 246 -14.51 3.95 -4.34
C PRO A 246 -15.26 3.51 -5.60
N TYR A 247 -14.61 2.76 -6.48
CA TYR A 247 -15.17 2.27 -7.75
C TYR A 247 -15.80 0.88 -7.64
N ALA A 248 -15.56 0.15 -6.56
CA ALA A 248 -16.20 -1.13 -6.26
C ALA A 248 -16.95 -1.01 -4.92
N LYS A 249 -18.26 -0.71 -4.99
CA LYS A 249 -19.09 -0.45 -3.80
C LYS A 249 -19.15 -1.59 -2.78
N SER A 250 -18.81 -2.80 -3.18
CA SER A 250 -18.73 -4.02 -2.35
C SER A 250 -17.31 -4.36 -1.92
N ALA A 251 -16.27 -3.63 -2.38
CA ALA A 251 -14.91 -3.91 -2.03
C ALA A 251 -14.70 -3.62 -0.55
N THR A 252 -14.40 -4.67 0.23
CA THR A 252 -13.86 -4.54 1.58
C THR A 252 -12.43 -3.99 1.45
N GLY A 253 -11.91 -3.36 2.54
CA GLY A 253 -10.64 -2.65 2.50
C GLY A 253 -9.41 -3.48 2.16
N ASN A 254 -8.28 -2.85 2.36
CA ASN A 254 -6.97 -3.47 2.22
C ASN A 254 -6.83 -4.73 3.09
N LEU A 255 -5.90 -5.61 2.76
CA LEU A 255 -5.42 -6.63 3.67
C LEU A 255 -5.12 -6.01 5.04
N ALA A 256 -5.74 -6.52 6.10
CA ALA A 256 -5.48 -6.02 7.44
C ALA A 256 -4.08 -6.40 7.92
N THR A 257 -3.33 -5.44 8.44
CA THR A 257 -1.97 -5.67 8.92
C THR A 257 -1.93 -6.70 10.05
N GLU A 258 -2.92 -6.72 10.93
CA GLU A 258 -3.01 -7.71 12.01
C GLU A 258 -3.27 -9.13 11.49
N ASP A 259 -4.11 -9.26 10.46
CA ASP A 259 -4.40 -10.57 9.85
C ASP A 259 -3.14 -11.10 9.14
N LEU A 260 -2.39 -10.23 8.47
CA LEU A 260 -1.09 -10.52 7.87
C LEU A 260 -0.06 -10.93 8.94
N VAL A 261 0.14 -10.13 9.98
CA VAL A 261 1.12 -10.40 11.06
C VAL A 261 0.78 -11.71 11.78
N TRP A 262 -0.50 -11.99 12.01
CA TRP A 262 -0.92 -13.26 12.57
C TRP A 262 -0.47 -14.46 11.74
N MET A 263 -0.68 -14.40 10.43
CA MET A 263 -0.24 -15.45 9.51
C MET A 263 1.29 -15.58 9.49
N LEU A 264 2.01 -14.47 9.33
CA LEU A 264 3.47 -14.46 9.24
C LEU A 264 4.14 -15.00 10.49
N HIS A 265 3.67 -14.58 11.69
CA HIS A 265 4.17 -15.10 12.96
C HIS A 265 3.90 -16.61 13.10
N GLY A 266 2.72 -17.09 12.66
CA GLY A 266 2.41 -18.52 12.63
C GLY A 266 3.35 -19.33 11.74
N LEU A 267 3.80 -18.75 10.63
CA LEU A 267 4.77 -19.32 9.69
C LEU A 267 6.24 -19.16 10.13
N GLY A 268 6.50 -18.48 11.26
CA GLY A 268 7.86 -18.23 11.74
C GLY A 268 8.60 -17.14 10.96
N ILE A 269 7.90 -16.30 10.20
CA ILE A 269 8.47 -15.20 9.43
C ILE A 269 8.57 -13.96 10.32
N GLU A 270 9.76 -13.36 10.36
CA GLU A 270 10.03 -12.16 11.16
C GLU A 270 9.44 -10.91 10.48
N THR A 271 8.70 -10.11 11.26
CA THR A 271 8.11 -8.84 10.81
C THR A 271 8.62 -7.62 11.59
N GLY A 272 9.14 -7.84 12.78
CA GLY A 272 9.47 -6.77 13.73
C GLY A 272 8.26 -6.15 14.44
N VAL A 273 7.04 -6.58 14.14
CA VAL A 273 5.81 -5.95 14.63
C VAL A 273 5.31 -6.62 15.90
N ASP A 274 5.00 -5.81 16.91
CA ASP A 274 4.24 -6.22 18.10
C ASP A 274 2.75 -6.24 17.79
N LEU A 275 2.18 -7.44 17.66
CA LEU A 275 0.78 -7.63 17.32
C LEU A 275 -0.17 -7.07 18.40
N GLY A 276 0.22 -7.08 19.66
CA GLY A 276 -0.60 -6.54 20.74
C GLY A 276 -0.73 -5.01 20.65
N ARG A 277 0.39 -4.31 20.47
CA ARG A 277 0.40 -2.86 20.23
C ARG A 277 -0.32 -2.46 18.95
N LEU A 278 -0.14 -3.22 17.88
CA LEU A 278 -0.82 -2.99 16.62
C LEU A 278 -2.34 -3.15 16.78
N THR A 279 -2.79 -4.22 17.42
CA THR A 279 -4.22 -4.45 17.72
C THR A 279 -4.82 -3.30 18.55
N ALA A 280 -4.12 -2.86 19.60
CA ALA A 280 -4.55 -1.73 20.43
C ALA A 280 -4.65 -0.43 19.63
N THR A 281 -3.73 -0.22 18.68
CA THR A 281 -3.74 0.92 17.75
C THR A 281 -4.97 0.90 16.86
N SER A 282 -5.32 -0.26 16.30
CA SER A 282 -6.48 -0.40 15.43
C SER A 282 -7.81 -0.32 16.18
N VAL A 283 -7.88 -0.79 17.41
CA VAL A 283 -9.04 -0.57 18.29
C VAL A 283 -9.23 0.93 18.55
N TRP A 284 -8.17 1.62 18.96
CA TRP A 284 -8.19 3.07 19.17
C TRP A 284 -8.61 3.84 17.90
N MET A 285 -8.10 3.46 16.72
CA MET A 285 -8.47 4.13 15.48
C MET A 285 -9.93 3.87 15.08
N ALA A 286 -10.44 2.66 15.34
CA ALA A 286 -11.85 2.32 15.14
C ALA A 286 -12.78 3.19 16.01
N GLU A 287 -12.39 3.51 17.25
CA GLU A 287 -13.09 4.46 18.11
C GLU A 287 -13.10 5.88 17.53
N GLN A 288 -11.95 6.35 16.99
CA GLN A 288 -11.88 7.67 16.32
C GLN A 288 -12.79 7.76 15.09
N LEU A 289 -12.95 6.65 14.37
CA LEU A 289 -13.80 6.56 13.19
C LEU A 289 -15.28 6.28 13.52
N GLY A 290 -15.59 5.91 14.75
CA GLY A 290 -16.94 5.55 15.20
C GLY A 290 -17.50 4.28 14.54
N ARG A 291 -16.61 3.36 14.11
CA ARG A 291 -16.99 2.10 13.48
C ARG A 291 -16.04 0.96 13.86
N PRO A 292 -16.50 -0.30 13.92
CA PRO A 292 -15.62 -1.42 14.24
C PRO A 292 -14.58 -1.67 13.16
N SER A 293 -13.42 -2.22 13.57
CA SER A 293 -12.41 -2.70 12.63
C SER A 293 -12.92 -3.90 11.83
N PRO A 294 -12.71 -3.96 10.52
CA PRO A 294 -13.01 -5.14 9.71
C PRO A 294 -12.02 -6.30 9.92
N SER A 295 -10.82 -6.07 10.48
CA SER A 295 -9.84 -7.12 10.74
C SER A 295 -10.40 -8.24 11.59
N ARG A 296 -10.22 -9.48 11.15
CA ARG A 296 -10.62 -10.68 11.89
C ARG A 296 -9.79 -10.86 13.16
N THR A 297 -8.48 -10.59 13.04
CA THR A 297 -7.54 -10.71 14.17
C THR A 297 -7.82 -9.66 15.24
N VAL A 298 -8.07 -8.39 14.86
CA VAL A 298 -8.48 -7.35 15.83
C VAL A 298 -9.71 -7.80 16.60
N ARG A 299 -10.77 -8.25 15.92
CA ARG A 299 -11.99 -8.73 16.57
C ARG A 299 -11.74 -9.90 17.50
N ALA A 300 -10.92 -10.87 17.08
CA ALA A 300 -10.62 -12.06 17.89
C ALA A 300 -9.80 -11.72 19.14
N LEU A 301 -8.86 -10.77 19.05
CA LEU A 301 -7.98 -10.43 20.16
C LEU A 301 -8.63 -9.43 21.13
N SER A 302 -9.43 -8.48 20.66
CA SER A 302 -10.13 -7.50 21.52
C SER A 302 -11.21 -8.11 22.41
N HIS A 303 -11.67 -9.34 22.14
CA HIS A 303 -12.64 -10.06 22.99
C HIS A 303 -11.99 -11.01 24.00
N LYS A 304 -10.66 -11.17 24.02
CA LYS A 304 -9.97 -12.04 24.99
C LYS A 304 -9.84 -11.43 26.37
N ASP A 305 -10.08 -10.15 26.53
CA ASP A 305 -9.98 -9.41 27.79
C ASP A 305 -11.35 -9.22 28.48
N GLN A 306 -12.39 -9.90 27.99
CA GLN A 306 -13.72 -10.02 28.62
C GLN A 306 -13.94 -11.46 29.11
#